data_39e370d9849aa3a29b8a086e208196e5
#
_entry.id   39e370d9849aa3a29b8a086e208196e5
#
_cell.length_a   1.000
_cell.length_b   1.000
_cell.length_c   1.000
_cell.angle_alpha   90.00
_cell.angle_beta   90.00
_cell.angle_gamma   90.00
#
_symmetry.space_group_name_H-M   'P 1'
#
loop_
_entity.id
_entity.type
_entity.pdbx_description
1 polymer ?
#
loop_
_entity_poly.entity_id
_entity_poly.type
_entity_poly.pdbx_seq_one_letter_code
_entity_poly.pdbx_strand_id
1 'polypeptide(L)'
;MVYGWENTTFTKVKGNWNKKSFDIYGKIPRLAAKLDYSFATKFIAFVFNATGNGTVEIQNFQFIIKNNFVVNHGYFKLYKVGLTTQVSRGIFDLTNTNSDNTDLAIVVNQLLNESWQEIWPEVKPIFENLLRENFVQMANNMLSSVTYEDLFLPEDTVMDNLK
;
A
#
# COMPACT_ATOMS: atom_id res chain seq x y z
N MET A 1 2.03 -0.22 13.38
CA MET A 1 3.08 -1.16 12.88
C MET A 1 2.45 -2.07 11.85
N VAL A 2 3.10 -2.27 10.70
CA VAL A 2 2.57 -3.08 9.58
C VAL A 2 3.42 -4.34 9.43
N TYR A 3 2.77 -5.46 9.19
CA TYR A 3 3.36 -6.80 9.07
C TYR A 3 2.93 -7.45 7.75
N GLY A 4 3.72 -8.41 7.26
CA GLY A 4 3.41 -9.20 6.07
C GLY A 4 4.10 -8.71 4.81
N TRP A 5 4.79 -7.57 4.84
CA TRP A 5 5.59 -7.07 3.70
C TRP A 5 6.70 -8.03 3.29
N GLU A 6 7.25 -8.77 4.26
CA GLU A 6 8.29 -9.79 4.05
C GLU A 6 7.83 -10.94 3.14
N ASN A 7 6.52 -11.14 3.03
CA ASN A 7 5.91 -12.17 2.17
C ASN A 7 5.54 -11.64 0.78
N THR A 8 6.08 -10.48 0.39
CA THR A 8 5.83 -9.91 -0.92
C THR A 8 6.43 -10.79 -2.01
N THR A 9 5.61 -11.14 -2.99
CA THR A 9 6.04 -11.81 -4.21
C THR A 9 5.88 -10.84 -5.38
N PHE A 10 6.99 -10.47 -6.01
CA PHE A 10 6.94 -9.74 -7.28
C PHE A 10 6.65 -10.71 -8.40
N THR A 11 5.55 -10.50 -9.09
CA THR A 11 5.08 -11.43 -10.13
C THR A 11 5.52 -11.03 -11.53
N LYS A 12 5.76 -9.74 -11.74
CA LYS A 12 6.15 -9.20 -13.04
C LYS A 12 6.75 -7.81 -12.90
N VAL A 13 7.75 -7.53 -13.73
CA VAL A 13 8.25 -6.18 -13.98
C VAL A 13 8.21 -5.94 -15.49
N LYS A 14 7.68 -4.79 -15.90
CA LYS A 14 7.64 -4.36 -17.31
C LYS A 14 8.36 -3.03 -17.43
N GLY A 15 9.44 -2.95 -18.20
CA GLY A 15 10.14 -1.72 -18.53
C GLY A 15 9.78 -1.20 -19.91
N ASN A 16 9.73 0.12 -20.06
CA ASN A 16 9.74 0.81 -21.34
C ASN A 16 10.70 1.99 -21.26
N TRP A 17 11.91 1.74 -21.64
CA TRP A 17 13.03 2.67 -21.50
C TRP A 17 12.87 3.91 -22.39
N ASN A 18 12.31 3.75 -23.58
CA ASN A 18 11.99 4.88 -24.48
C ASN A 18 11.00 5.87 -23.85
N LYS A 19 10.05 5.34 -23.08
CA LYS A 19 9.06 6.16 -22.33
C LYS A 19 9.51 6.50 -20.92
N LYS A 20 10.69 6.07 -20.51
CA LYS A 20 11.21 6.24 -19.15
C LYS A 20 10.18 5.82 -18.10
N SER A 21 9.67 4.60 -18.25
CA SER A 21 8.64 4.05 -17.37
C SER A 21 8.87 2.57 -17.07
N PHE A 22 8.42 2.14 -15.91
CA PHE A 22 8.35 0.72 -15.57
C PHE A 22 7.17 0.45 -14.63
N ASP A 23 6.61 -0.74 -14.78
CA ASP A 23 5.51 -1.23 -13.95
C ASP A 23 5.98 -2.42 -13.12
N ILE A 24 5.66 -2.40 -11.84
CA ILE A 24 5.92 -3.50 -10.90
C ILE A 24 4.59 -4.11 -10.50
N TYR A 25 4.47 -5.42 -10.62
CA TYR A 25 3.31 -6.20 -10.19
C TYR A 25 3.72 -7.07 -9.02
N GLY A 26 2.92 -7.06 -7.97
CA GLY A 26 3.21 -7.88 -6.81
C GLY A 26 1.95 -8.30 -6.08
N LYS A 27 2.15 -9.25 -5.16
CA LYS A 27 1.11 -9.77 -4.28
C LYS A 27 1.66 -10.06 -2.91
N ILE A 28 0.80 -9.88 -1.90
CA ILE A 28 1.06 -10.20 -0.51
C ILE A 28 -0.13 -11.03 -0.04
N PRO A 29 0.07 -12.28 0.41
CA PRO A 29 -1.03 -13.14 0.82
C PRO A 29 -1.83 -12.55 1.98
N ARG A 30 -1.14 -11.95 2.93
CA ARG A 30 -1.72 -11.37 4.14
C ARG A 30 -0.90 -10.15 4.57
N LEU A 31 -1.53 -9.00 4.60
CA LEU A 31 -0.97 -7.75 5.11
C LEU A 31 -1.77 -7.35 6.36
N ALA A 32 -1.12 -7.11 7.47
CA ALA A 32 -1.77 -6.74 8.70
C ALA A 32 -1.16 -5.48 9.30
N ALA A 33 -1.98 -4.65 9.92
CA ALA A 33 -1.54 -3.46 10.61
C ALA A 33 -2.17 -3.37 12.01
N LYS A 34 -1.35 -3.00 12.99
CA LYS A 34 -1.83 -2.50 14.27
C LYS A 34 -1.95 -0.99 14.19
N LEU A 35 -3.06 -0.46 14.63
CA LEU A 35 -3.36 0.96 14.57
C LEU A 35 -4.04 1.42 15.85
N ASP A 36 -3.82 2.69 16.18
CA ASP A 36 -4.66 3.42 17.09
C ASP A 36 -5.65 4.22 16.26
N TYR A 37 -6.89 4.28 16.67
CA TYR A 37 -7.92 5.00 15.95
C TYR A 37 -8.67 5.97 16.87
N SER A 38 -9.11 7.05 16.28
CA SER A 38 -10.05 7.99 16.88
C SER A 38 -10.99 8.47 15.79
N PHE A 39 -12.27 8.24 15.97
CA PHE A 39 -13.27 8.79 15.07
C PHE A 39 -14.43 9.39 15.83
N ALA A 40 -14.96 10.47 15.26
CA ALA A 40 -16.19 11.09 15.67
C ALA A 40 -17.12 11.13 14.46
N THR A 41 -18.25 10.47 14.54
CA THR A 41 -19.24 10.49 13.46
C THR A 41 -20.62 10.76 14.00
N LYS A 42 -21.44 11.41 13.19
CA LYS A 42 -22.85 11.64 13.48
C LYS A 42 -23.68 10.82 12.51
N PHE A 43 -24.43 9.89 13.04
CA PHE A 43 -25.38 9.11 12.26
C PHE A 43 -26.80 9.40 12.73
N ILE A 44 -27.59 10.04 11.87
CA ILE A 44 -28.96 10.52 12.18
C ILE A 44 -28.92 11.48 13.38
N ALA A 45 -29.40 11.08 14.56
CA ALA A 45 -29.42 11.87 15.78
C ALA A 45 -28.34 11.49 16.80
N PHE A 46 -27.52 10.49 16.49
CA PHE A 46 -26.53 9.96 17.43
C PHE A 46 -25.12 10.43 17.03
N VAL A 47 -24.39 10.90 18.04
CA VAL A 47 -22.95 11.20 17.90
C VAL A 47 -22.18 10.02 18.46
N PHE A 48 -21.37 9.40 17.60
CA PHE A 48 -20.49 8.29 17.97
C PHE A 48 -19.05 8.79 18.06
N ASN A 49 -18.50 8.78 19.25
CA ASN A 49 -17.09 9.03 19.48
C ASN A 49 -16.45 7.71 19.94
N ALA A 50 -15.50 7.22 19.18
CA ALA A 50 -14.78 6.03 19.56
C ALA A 50 -13.29 6.27 19.42
N THR A 51 -12.55 5.85 20.44
CA THR A 51 -11.09 5.87 20.46
C THR A 51 -10.62 4.51 20.96
N GLY A 52 -9.64 3.96 20.30
CA GLY A 52 -9.17 2.64 20.68
C GLY A 52 -7.96 2.22 19.86
N ASN A 53 -7.63 0.98 20.00
CA ASN A 53 -6.64 0.31 19.17
C ASN A 53 -7.26 -0.91 18.49
N GLY A 54 -6.56 -1.44 17.52
CA GLY A 54 -7.04 -2.63 16.84
C GLY A 54 -6.08 -3.13 15.79
N THR A 55 -6.52 -4.17 15.13
CA THR A 55 -5.84 -4.76 14.00
C THR A 55 -6.73 -4.71 12.76
N VAL A 56 -6.11 -4.42 11.64
CA VAL A 56 -6.71 -4.56 10.31
C VAL A 56 -5.87 -5.55 9.53
N GLU A 57 -6.52 -6.56 8.98
CA GLU A 57 -5.90 -7.55 8.12
C GLU A 57 -6.49 -7.46 6.72
N ILE A 58 -5.64 -7.44 5.71
CA ILE A 58 -6.01 -7.44 4.30
C ILE A 58 -5.52 -8.73 3.68
N GLN A 59 -6.42 -9.51 3.07
CA GLN A 59 -6.13 -10.79 2.45
C GLN A 59 -6.02 -10.67 0.93
N ASN A 60 -5.06 -11.41 0.37
CA ASN A 60 -4.75 -11.46 -1.06
C ASN A 60 -4.57 -10.05 -1.65
N PHE A 61 -3.74 -9.26 -0.98
CA PHE A 61 -3.38 -7.93 -1.46
C PHE A 61 -2.56 -8.04 -2.74
N GLN A 62 -3.09 -7.51 -3.84
CA GLN A 62 -2.39 -7.41 -5.12
C GLN A 62 -2.18 -5.94 -5.45
N PHE A 63 -1.05 -5.62 -6.05
CA PHE A 63 -0.74 -4.25 -6.41
C PHE A 63 -0.05 -4.14 -7.78
N ILE A 64 -0.28 -3.01 -8.43
CA ILE A 64 0.43 -2.57 -9.62
C ILE A 64 0.96 -1.18 -9.32
N ILE A 65 2.29 -1.01 -9.37
CA ILE A 65 2.94 0.29 -9.24
C ILE A 65 3.44 0.69 -10.62
N LYS A 66 2.88 1.75 -11.18
CA LYS A 66 3.29 2.33 -12.47
C LYS A 66 4.19 3.52 -12.21
N ASN A 67 5.43 3.43 -12.67
CA ASN A 67 6.45 4.41 -12.38
C ASN A 67 6.88 5.13 -13.65
N ASN A 68 6.95 6.46 -13.59
CA ASN A 68 7.66 7.27 -14.57
C ASN A 68 8.87 7.91 -13.89
N PHE A 69 10.01 7.93 -14.59
CA PHE A 69 11.25 8.43 -14.04
C PHE A 69 11.95 9.42 -14.96
N VAL A 70 12.85 10.17 -14.38
CA VAL A 70 13.83 10.99 -15.08
C VAL A 70 15.22 10.63 -14.59
N VAL A 71 16.22 10.83 -15.43
CA VAL A 71 17.62 10.78 -15.03
C VAL A 71 18.12 12.22 -14.97
N ASN A 72 18.55 12.64 -13.81
CA ASN A 72 19.05 13.98 -13.56
C ASN A 72 20.45 13.91 -12.94
N HIS A 73 21.46 14.51 -13.61
CA HIS A 73 22.86 14.42 -13.21
C HIS A 73 23.34 13.00 -12.93
N GLY A 74 22.87 12.03 -13.70
CA GLY A 74 23.22 10.61 -13.55
C GLY A 74 22.40 9.85 -12.52
N TYR A 75 21.52 10.52 -11.75
CA TYR A 75 20.69 9.89 -10.74
C TYR A 75 19.27 9.65 -11.24
N PHE A 76 18.71 8.55 -10.79
CA PHE A 76 17.37 8.13 -11.12
C PHE A 76 16.36 8.76 -10.14
N LYS A 77 15.30 9.36 -10.66
CA LYS A 77 14.24 9.97 -9.84
C LYS A 77 12.86 9.62 -10.36
N LEU A 78 12.01 9.09 -9.50
CA LEU A 78 10.59 8.92 -9.79
C LEU A 78 9.88 10.28 -9.68
N TYR A 79 9.11 10.65 -10.69
CA TYR A 79 8.35 11.90 -10.70
C TYR A 79 6.85 11.71 -10.81
N LYS A 80 6.39 10.55 -11.34
CA LYS A 80 4.98 10.21 -11.41
C LYS A 80 4.82 8.74 -11.09
N VAL A 81 4.06 8.45 -10.05
CA VAL A 81 3.79 7.09 -9.59
C VAL A 81 2.29 6.91 -9.48
N GLY A 82 1.77 5.88 -10.13
CA GLY A 82 0.41 5.38 -9.97
C GLY A 82 0.44 4.09 -9.17
N LEU A 83 -0.48 3.94 -8.24
CA LEU A 83 -0.71 2.70 -7.51
C LEU A 83 -2.15 2.26 -7.75
N THR A 84 -2.32 0.97 -8.04
CA THR A 84 -3.63 0.33 -8.13
C THR A 84 -3.58 -0.94 -7.31
N THR A 85 -4.59 -1.15 -6.47
CA THR A 85 -4.67 -2.30 -5.57
C THR A 85 -5.94 -3.11 -5.77
N GLN A 86 -5.85 -4.39 -5.46
CA GLN A 86 -6.98 -5.31 -5.33
C GLN A 86 -6.81 -6.13 -4.06
N VAL A 87 -7.91 -6.37 -3.36
CA VAL A 87 -7.95 -7.16 -2.13
C VAL A 87 -9.13 -8.10 -2.17
N SER A 88 -8.99 -9.28 -1.58
CA SER A 88 -10.12 -10.22 -1.48
C SER A 88 -10.99 -9.92 -0.28
N ARG A 89 -10.38 -9.56 0.86
CA ARG A 89 -11.09 -9.33 2.11
C ARG A 89 -10.30 -8.42 3.04
N GLY A 90 -11.00 -7.57 3.79
CA GLY A 90 -10.52 -6.91 5.00
C GLY A 90 -11.15 -7.55 6.22
N ILE A 91 -10.38 -7.69 7.27
CA ILE A 91 -10.82 -8.17 8.58
C ILE A 91 -10.41 -7.12 9.60
N PHE A 92 -11.37 -6.67 10.38
CA PHE A 92 -11.19 -5.64 11.40
C PHE A 92 -11.42 -6.27 12.79
N ASP A 93 -10.52 -5.98 13.70
CA ASP A 93 -10.62 -6.32 15.11
C ASP A 93 -10.24 -5.06 15.90
N LEU A 94 -11.25 -4.23 16.15
CA LEU A 94 -11.13 -2.94 16.82
C LEU A 94 -11.58 -3.07 18.26
N THR A 95 -10.78 -2.58 19.20
CA THR A 95 -11.10 -2.51 20.62
C THR A 95 -11.37 -1.05 21.00
N ASN A 96 -12.47 -0.81 21.71
CA ASN A 96 -12.74 0.52 22.25
C ASN A 96 -12.08 0.66 23.62
N THR A 97 -11.29 1.72 23.82
CA THR A 97 -10.68 2.03 25.11
C THR A 97 -11.61 2.80 26.05
N ASN A 98 -12.73 3.30 25.54
CA ASN A 98 -13.77 3.95 26.33
C ASN A 98 -14.69 2.88 26.92
N SER A 99 -14.64 2.68 28.23
CA SER A 99 -15.36 1.63 28.97
C SER A 99 -16.89 1.70 28.81
N ASP A 100 -17.45 2.85 28.46
CA ASP A 100 -18.88 3.06 28.39
C ASP A 100 -19.53 2.55 27.09
N ASN A 101 -18.75 2.09 26.11
CA ASN A 101 -19.24 1.73 24.78
C ASN A 101 -18.59 0.45 24.22
N THR A 102 -18.36 -0.55 25.03
CA THR A 102 -17.80 -1.84 24.58
C THR A 102 -18.68 -2.50 23.51
N ASP A 103 -20.00 -2.39 23.65
CA ASP A 103 -20.97 -2.91 22.68
C ASP A 103 -20.86 -2.25 21.32
N LEU A 104 -20.46 -0.96 21.29
CA LEU A 104 -20.25 -0.24 20.04
C LEU A 104 -19.11 -0.84 19.21
N ALA A 105 -18.00 -1.25 19.84
CA ALA A 105 -16.89 -1.87 19.14
C ALA A 105 -17.32 -3.20 18.49
N ILE A 106 -18.15 -3.98 19.15
CA ILE A 106 -18.69 -5.23 18.61
C ILE A 106 -19.53 -4.94 17.36
N VAL A 107 -20.46 -3.99 17.45
CA VAL A 107 -21.33 -3.63 16.31
C VAL A 107 -20.52 -3.07 15.14
N VAL A 108 -19.53 -2.22 15.41
CA VAL A 108 -18.67 -1.64 14.37
C VAL A 108 -17.83 -2.73 13.70
N ASN A 109 -17.22 -3.63 14.46
CA ASN A 109 -16.46 -4.76 13.91
C ASN A 109 -17.35 -5.65 13.02
N GLN A 110 -18.55 -5.96 13.49
CA GLN A 110 -19.49 -6.76 12.73
C GLN A 110 -19.84 -6.06 11.41
N LEU A 111 -20.21 -4.79 11.45
CA LEU A 111 -20.55 -4.00 10.26
C LEU A 111 -19.38 -3.95 9.27
N LEU A 112 -18.17 -3.62 9.72
CA LEU A 112 -17.00 -3.53 8.87
C LEU A 112 -16.64 -4.87 8.23
N ASN A 113 -16.77 -5.96 8.98
CA ASN A 113 -16.44 -7.30 8.50
C ASN A 113 -17.50 -7.89 7.58
N GLU A 114 -18.78 -7.61 7.81
CA GLU A 114 -19.89 -8.08 6.97
C GLU A 114 -20.02 -7.24 5.69
N SER A 115 -19.85 -5.91 5.79
CA SER A 115 -20.01 -4.98 4.67
C SER A 115 -18.69 -4.60 3.99
N TRP A 116 -17.65 -5.41 4.12
CA TRP A 116 -16.32 -5.09 3.55
C TRP A 116 -16.36 -4.71 2.06
N GLN A 117 -17.16 -5.42 1.27
CA GLN A 117 -17.24 -5.20 -0.18
C GLN A 117 -17.83 -3.82 -0.53
N GLU A 118 -18.69 -3.30 0.32
CA GLU A 118 -19.31 -1.98 0.15
C GLU A 118 -18.39 -0.86 0.67
N ILE A 119 -17.63 -1.15 1.73
CA ILE A 119 -16.73 -0.19 2.38
C ILE A 119 -15.43 -0.01 1.58
N TRP A 120 -14.89 -1.08 1.01
CA TRP A 120 -13.60 -1.04 0.33
C TRP A 120 -13.51 0.00 -0.79
N PRO A 121 -14.48 0.17 -1.69
CA PRO A 121 -14.42 1.20 -2.73
C PRO A 121 -14.24 2.61 -2.19
N GLU A 122 -14.82 2.93 -1.03
CA GLU A 122 -14.71 4.24 -0.39
C GLU A 122 -13.34 4.46 0.28
N VAL A 123 -12.78 3.42 0.87
CA VAL A 123 -11.49 3.46 1.59
C VAL A 123 -10.31 3.34 0.63
N LYS A 124 -10.47 2.60 -0.45
CA LYS A 124 -9.42 2.27 -1.42
C LYS A 124 -8.64 3.49 -1.94
N PRO A 125 -9.26 4.60 -2.37
CA PRO A 125 -8.52 5.76 -2.88
C PRO A 125 -7.61 6.38 -1.81
N ILE A 126 -8.07 6.45 -0.56
CA ILE A 126 -7.31 6.99 0.57
C ILE A 126 -6.10 6.08 0.85
N PHE A 127 -6.35 4.77 0.91
CA PHE A 127 -5.33 3.76 1.14
C PHE A 127 -4.27 3.74 0.03
N GLU A 128 -4.67 3.76 -1.24
CA GLU A 128 -3.76 3.82 -2.38
C GLU A 128 -2.92 5.10 -2.39
N ASN A 129 -3.52 6.23 -2.02
CA ASN A 129 -2.81 7.50 -1.94
C ASN A 129 -1.72 7.47 -0.87
N LEU A 130 -2.07 7.00 0.33
CA LEU A 130 -1.14 6.87 1.45
C LEU A 130 0.04 5.94 1.12
N LEU A 131 -0.24 4.77 0.54
CA LEU A 131 0.79 3.83 0.13
C LEU A 131 1.69 4.39 -0.97
N ARG A 132 1.10 5.08 -1.95
CA ARG A 132 1.84 5.70 -3.05
C ARG A 132 2.81 6.77 -2.54
N GLU A 133 2.37 7.65 -1.64
CA GLU A 133 3.21 8.71 -1.09
C GLU A 133 4.40 8.13 -0.32
N ASN A 134 4.16 7.15 0.55
CA ASN A 134 5.22 6.45 1.27
C ASN A 134 6.20 5.73 0.32
N PHE A 135 5.68 5.07 -0.71
CA PHE A 135 6.51 4.40 -1.72
C PHE A 135 7.41 5.40 -2.46
N VAL A 136 6.86 6.53 -2.92
CA VAL A 136 7.62 7.55 -3.64
C VAL A 136 8.74 8.11 -2.77
N GLN A 137 8.45 8.42 -1.53
CA GLN A 137 9.44 8.95 -0.59
C GLN A 137 10.57 7.93 -0.35
N MET A 138 10.21 6.69 -0.03
CA MET A 138 11.17 5.61 0.21
C MET A 138 12.03 5.35 -1.03
N ALA A 139 11.40 5.19 -2.18
CA ALA A 139 12.08 4.89 -3.44
C ALA A 139 13.04 6.02 -3.85
N ASN A 140 12.61 7.28 -3.79
CA ASN A 140 13.47 8.40 -4.14
C ASN A 140 14.63 8.57 -3.14
N ASN A 141 14.43 8.29 -1.86
CA ASN A 141 15.52 8.29 -0.88
C ASN A 141 16.58 7.22 -1.21
N MET A 142 16.16 6.02 -1.57
CA MET A 142 17.08 4.95 -1.99
C MET A 142 17.79 5.31 -3.30
N LEU A 143 17.05 5.80 -4.28
CA LEU A 143 17.56 6.11 -5.62
C LEU A 143 18.46 7.36 -5.66
N SER A 144 18.42 8.21 -4.64
CA SER A 144 19.28 9.41 -4.57
C SER A 144 20.75 9.10 -4.36
N SER A 145 21.09 7.91 -3.88
CA SER A 145 22.45 7.45 -3.60
C SER A 145 23.02 6.49 -4.64
N VAL A 146 22.25 6.13 -5.67
CA VAL A 146 22.64 5.16 -6.69
C VAL A 146 22.53 5.80 -8.07
N THR A 147 23.59 5.69 -8.88
CA THR A 147 23.57 6.23 -10.25
C THR A 147 22.74 5.37 -11.18
N TYR A 148 22.31 5.95 -12.29
CA TYR A 148 21.58 5.21 -13.33
C TYR A 148 22.44 4.06 -13.90
N GLU A 149 23.74 4.30 -14.05
CA GLU A 149 24.67 3.30 -14.58
C GLU A 149 24.90 2.14 -13.61
N ASP A 150 24.84 2.40 -12.29
CA ASP A 150 24.94 1.35 -11.27
C ASP A 150 23.69 0.45 -11.22
N LEU A 151 22.53 0.99 -11.61
CA LEU A 151 21.26 0.26 -11.60
C LEU A 151 21.06 -0.61 -12.85
N PHE A 152 21.65 -0.23 -13.97
CA PHE A 152 21.44 -0.88 -15.24
C PHE A 152 22.78 -1.22 -15.89
N LEU A 153 23.00 -2.50 -16.08
CA LEU A 153 24.18 -2.97 -16.82
C LEU A 153 24.11 -2.46 -18.28
N PRO A 154 25.25 -2.06 -18.87
CA PRO A 154 25.33 -1.78 -20.29
C PRO A 154 24.80 -2.97 -21.11
N GLU A 155 24.11 -2.71 -22.21
CA GLU A 155 23.52 -3.76 -23.07
C GLU A 155 24.54 -4.82 -23.53
N ASP A 156 25.79 -4.42 -23.70
CA ASP A 156 26.89 -5.32 -24.13
C ASP A 156 27.28 -6.37 -23.08
N THR A 157 26.97 -6.12 -21.79
CA THR A 157 27.35 -7.06 -20.71
C THR A 157 26.32 -8.20 -20.56
N VAL A 158 25.10 -8.05 -21.08
CA VAL A 158 24.06 -9.07 -20.98
C VAL A 158 24.25 -10.21 -21.97
N MET A 159 24.88 -9.95 -23.12
CA MET A 159 25.07 -10.95 -24.18
C MET A 159 26.21 -11.94 -23.91
N ASP A 160 27.21 -11.56 -23.11
CA ASP A 160 28.36 -12.44 -22.82
C ASP A 160 28.09 -13.49 -21.74
N ASN A 161 27.04 -13.31 -20.90
CA ASN A 161 26.66 -14.26 -19.86
C ASN A 161 25.63 -15.32 -20.31
N LEU A 162 25.22 -15.30 -21.59
CA LEU A 162 24.29 -16.25 -22.20
C LEU A 162 24.93 -17.25 -23.18
N LYS A 163 26.27 -17.32 -23.20
CA LYS A 163 27.02 -18.30 -23.99
C LYS A 163 27.54 -19.45 -23.09
#